data_e94412af945e8797234b85161da8c869
#
_entry.id   e94412af945e8797234b85161da8c869
#
_cell.length_a   1.000
_cell.length_b   1.000
_cell.length_c   1.000
_cell.angle_alpha   90.00
_cell.angle_beta   90.00
_cell.angle_gamma   90.00
#
_symmetry.space_group_name_H-M   'P 1'
#
loop_
_entity.id
_entity.type
_entity.pdbx_description
1 polymer ?
#
loop_
_entity_poly.entity_id
_entity_poly.type
_entity_poly.pdbx_seq_one_letter_code
_entity_poly.pdbx_strand_id
1 'polypeptide(L)'
;MSAQVKRTKPTEPTGTSISSDEWGSFLDGFNARYRGWLVQLKTHDVVTGERVVSQELPLQSIELDLEDEKNPRINVTVQEDNKLLKHILFRPSRLVLISSIDDQEQSLQVETVNTETTVRFRRR
;
A
#
# COMPACT_ATOMS: atom_id res chain seq x y z
N MET A 1 2.95 29.20 19.90
CA MET A 1 2.79 28.61 19.44
C MET A 1 2.78 28.03 18.84
N SER A 2 2.83 28.06 18.40
CA SER A 2 2.61 27.44 17.71
C SER A 2 2.75 26.73 17.09
N ALA A 3 2.99 26.60 17.12
CA ALA A 3 3.04 25.81 16.50
C ALA A 3 2.68 25.41 15.76
N GLN A 4 2.49 25.44 15.53
CA GLN A 4 2.16 25.04 14.97
C GLN A 4 1.80 24.64 14.14
N VAL A 5 1.75 25.08 14.27
CA VAL A 5 1.14 24.80 13.48
C VAL A 5 1.55 24.35 12.31
N LYS A 6 2.11 24.05 12.23
CA LYS A 6 2.34 23.54 11.37
C LYS A 6 1.89 23.04 10.57
N ARG A 7 1.71 23.21 10.49
CA ARG A 7 1.11 22.81 9.97
C ARG A 7 0.76 22.21 8.99
N THR A 8 0.40 21.93 9.22
CA THR A 8 -0.22 21.04 8.27
C THR A 8 -0.68 21.77 7.04
N LYS A 9 -0.22 21.37 5.93
CA LYS A 9 -0.68 21.96 4.69
C LYS A 9 -2.00 21.31 4.31
N PRO A 10 -2.99 22.10 3.87
CA PRO A 10 -4.32 21.54 3.52
C PRO A 10 -4.27 20.52 2.39
N THR A 11 -3.25 20.59 1.52
CA THR A 11 -3.13 19.71 0.37
C THR A 11 -2.33 18.44 0.64
N GLU A 12 -1.74 18.32 1.82
CA GLU A 12 -0.96 17.14 2.16
C GLU A 12 -1.87 15.98 2.55
N PRO A 13 -1.57 14.76 2.06
CA PRO A 13 -2.31 13.59 2.51
C PRO A 13 -1.98 13.29 3.97
N THR A 14 -2.95 12.68 4.63
CA THR A 14 -2.80 12.28 6.03
C THR A 14 -2.39 10.82 6.10
N GLY A 15 -1.32 10.53 6.81
CA GLY A 15 -0.84 9.17 6.99
C GLY A 15 -1.24 8.60 8.33
N THR A 16 -1.75 7.38 8.33
CA THR A 16 -2.11 6.65 9.54
C THR A 16 -1.38 5.32 9.56
N SER A 17 -0.55 5.13 10.56
CA SER A 17 0.20 3.88 10.73
C SER A 17 -0.74 2.81 11.30
N ILE A 18 -0.73 1.63 10.67
CA ILE A 18 -1.57 0.50 11.08
C ILE A 18 -0.74 -0.43 11.94
N SER A 19 -1.24 -0.74 13.13
CA SER A 19 -0.56 -1.66 14.05
C SER A 19 -0.45 -3.05 13.43
N SER A 20 0.69 -3.70 13.62
CA SER A 20 0.95 -4.98 12.94
C SER A 20 -0.05 -6.07 13.31
N ASP A 21 -0.59 -6.05 14.52
CA ASP A 21 -1.60 -7.03 14.92
C ASP A 21 -2.97 -6.75 14.29
N GLU A 22 -3.12 -5.61 13.64
CA GLU A 22 -4.35 -5.25 12.94
C GLU A 22 -4.26 -5.37 11.42
N TRP A 23 -3.08 -5.71 10.91
CA TRP A 23 -2.87 -5.75 9.46
C TRP A 23 -3.84 -6.69 8.74
N GLY A 24 -4.05 -7.88 9.30
CA GLY A 24 -4.93 -8.87 8.67
C GLY A 24 -6.34 -8.35 8.49
N SER A 25 -6.96 -7.89 9.58
CA SER A 25 -8.34 -7.39 9.53
C SER A 25 -8.43 -6.10 8.72
N PHE A 26 -7.42 -5.23 8.81
CA PHE A 26 -7.38 -4.00 8.03
C PHE A 26 -7.37 -4.31 6.53
N LEU A 27 -6.49 -5.22 6.10
CA LEU A 27 -6.37 -5.57 4.69
C LEU A 27 -7.61 -6.31 4.17
N ASP A 28 -8.26 -7.11 5.01
CA ASP A 28 -9.53 -7.76 4.63
C ASP A 28 -10.60 -6.72 4.31
N GLY A 29 -10.73 -5.71 5.17
CA GLY A 29 -11.69 -4.63 4.94
C GLY A 29 -11.33 -3.80 3.72
N PHE A 30 -10.06 -3.53 3.56
CA PHE A 30 -9.53 -2.77 2.44
C PHE A 30 -9.81 -3.49 1.11
N ASN A 31 -9.59 -4.79 1.12
CA ASN A 31 -9.85 -5.68 -0.02
C ASN A 31 -11.32 -5.61 -0.46
N ALA A 32 -12.24 -5.73 0.50
CA ALA A 32 -13.67 -5.69 0.21
C ALA A 32 -14.07 -4.35 -0.40
N ARG A 33 -13.44 -3.28 0.04
CA ARG A 33 -13.80 -1.93 -0.39
C ARG A 33 -13.21 -1.55 -1.74
N TYR A 34 -11.98 -1.98 -2.01
CA TYR A 34 -11.24 -1.48 -3.18
C TYR A 34 -11.03 -2.51 -4.29
N ARG A 35 -11.65 -3.66 -4.18
CA ARG A 35 -11.57 -4.65 -5.26
C ARG A 35 -12.09 -4.02 -6.56
N GLY A 36 -11.31 -4.21 -7.65
CA GLY A 36 -11.66 -3.66 -8.95
C GLY A 36 -11.14 -2.26 -9.21
N TRP A 37 -10.69 -1.56 -8.17
CA TRP A 37 -10.05 -0.26 -8.37
C TRP A 37 -8.72 -0.47 -9.08
N LEU A 38 -8.26 0.55 -9.81
CA LEU A 38 -6.96 0.50 -10.46
C LEU A 38 -5.86 0.65 -9.42
N VAL A 39 -4.84 -0.19 -9.54
CA VAL A 39 -3.74 -0.24 -8.60
C VAL A 39 -2.42 -0.08 -9.33
N GLN A 40 -1.55 0.76 -8.78
CA GLN A 40 -0.20 0.94 -9.28
C GLN A 40 0.77 0.86 -8.11
N LEU A 41 1.84 0.08 -8.27
CA LEU A 41 2.87 -0.03 -7.25
C LEU A 41 4.10 0.75 -7.68
N LYS A 42 4.60 1.57 -6.75
CA LYS A 42 5.86 2.30 -6.93
C LYS A 42 6.80 1.83 -5.84
N THR A 43 7.85 1.15 -6.23
CA THR A 43 8.82 0.61 -5.27
C THR A 43 10.12 1.38 -5.38
N HIS A 44 10.60 1.83 -4.23
CA HIS A 44 11.87 2.54 -4.11
C HIS A 44 12.80 1.69 -3.26
N ASP A 45 13.94 1.29 -3.84
CA ASP A 45 14.99 0.59 -3.10
C ASP A 45 15.84 1.66 -2.42
N VAL A 46 15.80 1.69 -1.09
CA VAL A 46 16.46 2.75 -0.33
C VAL A 46 17.98 2.59 -0.29
N VAL A 47 18.48 1.42 -0.62
CA VAL A 47 19.92 1.15 -0.66
C VAL A 47 20.53 1.59 -1.99
N THR A 48 19.92 1.18 -3.10
CA THR A 48 20.43 1.46 -4.44
C THR A 48 19.86 2.75 -5.04
N GLY A 49 18.75 3.23 -4.53
CA GLY A 49 18.05 4.38 -5.09
C GLY A 49 17.18 4.04 -6.29
N GLU A 50 17.14 2.77 -6.67
CA GLU A 50 16.37 2.33 -7.83
C GLU A 50 14.87 2.48 -7.59
N ARG A 51 14.16 2.90 -8.63
CA ARG A 51 12.70 3.05 -8.56
C ARG A 51 12.06 2.24 -9.68
N VAL A 52 11.02 1.49 -9.31
CA VAL A 52 10.25 0.68 -10.25
C VAL A 52 8.79 1.04 -10.13
N VAL A 53 8.12 1.26 -11.26
CA VAL A 53 6.71 1.61 -11.29
C VAL A 53 5.99 0.58 -12.12
N SER A 54 4.97 -0.06 -11.54
CA SER A 54 4.19 -1.07 -12.25
C SER A 54 3.12 -0.43 -13.14
N GLN A 55 2.58 -1.24 -14.03
CA GLN A 55 1.42 -0.86 -14.82
C GLN A 55 0.20 -0.73 -13.91
N GLU A 56 -0.71 0.17 -14.23
CA GLU A 56 -1.96 0.35 -13.50
C GLU A 56 -2.95 -0.73 -13.94
N LEU A 57 -3.37 -1.58 -13.00
CA LEU A 57 -4.24 -2.74 -13.28
C LEU A 57 -5.28 -2.91 -12.18
N PRO A 58 -6.42 -3.54 -12.48
CA PRO A 58 -7.48 -3.73 -11.47
C PRO A 58 -7.03 -4.64 -10.32
N LEU A 59 -7.36 -4.23 -9.11
CA LEU A 59 -7.05 -5.01 -7.92
C LEU A 59 -7.92 -6.26 -7.84
N GLN A 60 -7.29 -7.41 -7.68
CA GLN A 60 -7.98 -8.66 -7.39
C GLN A 60 -8.01 -8.90 -5.88
N SER A 61 -6.86 -8.75 -5.22
CA SER A 61 -6.80 -8.92 -3.77
C SER A 61 -5.52 -8.30 -3.20
N ILE A 62 -5.59 -7.93 -1.93
CA ILE A 62 -4.41 -7.55 -1.15
C ILE A 62 -4.53 -8.27 0.18
N GLU A 63 -3.53 -9.07 0.54
CA GLU A 63 -3.63 -9.98 1.67
C GLU A 63 -2.35 -10.06 2.47
N LEU A 64 -2.51 -10.25 3.78
CA LEU A 64 -1.40 -10.60 4.65
C LEU A 64 -1.23 -12.11 4.60
N ASP A 65 -0.04 -12.56 4.23
CA ASP A 65 0.29 -13.97 4.13
C ASP A 65 1.20 -14.35 5.29
N LEU A 66 0.68 -15.16 6.20
CA LEU A 66 1.39 -15.63 7.39
C LEU A 66 1.69 -17.13 7.32
N GLU A 67 1.69 -17.71 6.14
CA GLU A 67 1.99 -19.12 5.97
C GLU A 67 3.34 -19.48 6.60
N ASP A 68 4.31 -18.59 6.43
CA ASP A 68 5.58 -18.66 7.17
C ASP A 68 5.58 -17.49 8.15
N GLU A 69 5.29 -17.76 9.41
CA GLU A 69 5.16 -16.71 10.43
C GLU A 69 6.45 -15.93 10.66
N LYS A 70 7.58 -16.53 10.37
CA LYS A 70 8.89 -15.86 10.51
C LYS A 70 9.16 -14.90 9.35
N ASN A 71 8.47 -15.11 8.24
CA ASN A 71 8.65 -14.31 7.04
C ASN A 71 7.29 -13.88 6.49
N PRO A 72 6.59 -13.00 7.20
CA PRO A 72 5.29 -12.52 6.73
C PRO A 72 5.44 -11.77 5.42
N ARG A 73 4.38 -11.80 4.61
CA ARG A 73 4.36 -11.13 3.32
C ARG A 73 3.02 -10.41 3.13
N ILE A 74 3.05 -9.33 2.38
CA ILE A 74 1.82 -8.71 1.90
C ILE A 74 1.81 -8.96 0.40
N ASN A 75 0.75 -9.63 -0.08
CA ASN A 75 0.60 -9.98 -1.48
C ASN A 75 -0.44 -9.08 -2.13
N VAL A 76 -0.06 -8.41 -3.20
CA VAL A 76 -0.97 -7.58 -3.99
C VAL A 76 -1.17 -8.28 -5.32
N THR A 77 -2.39 -8.75 -5.56
CA THR A 77 -2.72 -9.47 -6.79
C THR A 77 -3.59 -8.58 -7.69
N VAL A 78 -3.17 -8.44 -8.93
CA VAL A 78 -3.88 -7.61 -9.91
C VAL A 78 -4.23 -8.45 -11.13
N GLN A 79 -5.22 -7.98 -11.90
CA GLN A 79 -5.72 -8.67 -13.07
C GLN A 79 -5.13 -8.05 -14.34
N GLU A 80 -4.42 -8.87 -15.13
CA GLU A 80 -3.93 -8.44 -16.44
C GLU A 80 -4.54 -9.37 -17.50
N ASP A 81 -5.48 -8.87 -18.27
CA ASP A 81 -6.24 -9.67 -19.23
C ASP A 81 -6.88 -10.87 -18.54
N ASN A 82 -6.50 -12.09 -18.87
CA ASN A 82 -7.06 -13.28 -18.23
C ASN A 82 -6.07 -13.96 -17.29
N LYS A 83 -5.07 -13.26 -16.81
CA LYS A 83 -4.14 -13.80 -15.80
C LYS A 83 -4.04 -12.90 -14.59
N LEU A 84 -3.56 -13.49 -13.51
CA LEU A 84 -3.33 -12.77 -12.25
C LEU A 84 -1.84 -12.57 -12.08
N LEU A 85 -1.46 -11.34 -11.70
CA LEU A 85 -0.09 -11.01 -11.37
C LEU A 85 -0.02 -10.74 -9.88
N LYS A 86 0.89 -11.39 -9.19
CA LYS A 86 1.07 -11.23 -7.75
C LYS A 86 2.36 -10.49 -7.47
N HIS A 87 2.23 -9.36 -6.77
CA HIS A 87 3.38 -8.61 -6.28
C HIS A 87 3.56 -8.97 -4.81
N ILE A 88 4.70 -9.51 -4.46
CA ILE A 88 4.97 -9.98 -3.09
C ILE A 88 5.87 -8.98 -2.39
N LEU A 89 5.40 -8.44 -1.26
CA LEU A 89 6.17 -7.52 -0.44
C LEU A 89 6.66 -8.30 0.77
N PHE A 90 7.95 -8.62 0.76
CA PHE A 90 8.55 -9.53 1.74
C PHE A 90 8.88 -8.83 3.05
N ARG A 91 8.47 -9.46 4.16
CA ARG A 91 8.83 -9.03 5.50
C ARG A 91 8.55 -7.55 5.75
N PRO A 92 7.29 -7.13 5.59
CA PRO A 92 6.93 -5.74 5.83
C PRO A 92 7.16 -5.39 7.30
N SER A 93 7.70 -4.20 7.52
CA SER A 93 7.95 -3.69 8.88
C SER A 93 6.95 -2.61 9.26
N ARG A 94 6.32 -1.98 8.27
CA ARG A 94 5.41 -0.88 8.52
C ARG A 94 4.37 -0.79 7.41
N LEU A 95 3.14 -0.49 7.81
CA LEU A 95 2.02 -0.29 6.89
C LEU A 95 1.34 1.03 7.25
N VAL A 96 1.26 1.94 6.29
CA VAL A 96 0.68 3.26 6.50
C VAL A 96 -0.41 3.51 5.48
N LEU A 97 -1.59 3.91 5.95
CA LEU A 97 -2.67 4.33 5.07
C LEU A 97 -2.53 5.82 4.81
N ILE A 98 -2.51 6.22 3.55
CA ILE A 98 -2.44 7.61 3.16
C ILE A 98 -3.71 7.95 2.39
N SER A 99 -4.51 8.85 2.94
CA SER A 99 -5.79 9.26 2.34
C SER A 99 -5.64 10.58 1.64
N SER A 100 -6.17 10.68 0.43
CA SER A 100 -6.20 11.96 -0.27
C SER A 100 -7.38 12.78 0.24
N ILE A 101 -7.32 14.08 -0.01
CA ILE A 101 -8.33 15.02 0.47
C ILE A 101 -9.70 14.75 -0.15
N ASP A 102 -9.71 14.36 -1.41
CA ASP A 102 -10.96 14.22 -2.18
C ASP A 102 -11.48 12.79 -2.21
N ASP A 103 -10.85 11.86 -1.52
CA ASP A 103 -11.25 10.44 -1.47
C ASP A 103 -11.28 9.74 -2.83
N GLN A 104 -10.73 10.38 -3.86
CA GLN A 104 -10.66 9.77 -5.19
C GLN A 104 -9.50 8.79 -5.29
N GLU A 105 -8.52 8.96 -4.42
CA GLU A 105 -7.35 8.10 -4.40
C GLU A 105 -7.02 7.72 -2.96
N GLN A 106 -6.54 6.50 -2.80
CA GLN A 106 -6.03 6.02 -1.53
C GLN A 106 -4.67 5.41 -1.80
N SER A 107 -3.81 5.43 -0.82
CA SER A 107 -2.49 4.82 -0.94
C SER A 107 -2.14 4.06 0.31
N LEU A 108 -1.46 2.94 0.13
CA LEU A 108 -0.84 2.21 1.23
C LEU A 108 0.66 2.29 1.02
N GLN A 109 1.38 2.63 2.06
CA GLN A 109 2.83 2.61 2.03
C GLN A 109 3.31 1.43 2.84
N VAL A 110 4.09 0.56 2.22
CA VAL A 110 4.62 -0.64 2.85
C VAL A 110 6.13 -0.53 2.88
N GLU A 111 6.69 -0.55 4.07
CA GLU A 111 8.14 -0.49 4.25
C GLU A 111 8.67 -1.87 4.59
N THR A 112 9.77 -2.23 3.97
CA THR A 112 10.52 -3.43 4.31
C THR A 112 11.94 -3.01 4.68
N VAL A 113 12.83 -3.97 4.87
CA VAL A 113 14.23 -3.66 5.24
C VAL A 113 14.89 -2.75 4.20
N ASN A 114 14.68 -3.05 2.92
CA ASN A 114 15.37 -2.35 1.83
C ASN A 114 14.48 -1.53 0.94
N THR A 115 13.17 -1.66 1.04
CA THR A 115 12.28 -1.03 0.07
C THR A 115 11.15 -0.27 0.75
N GLU A 116 10.63 0.67 0.00
CA GLU A 116 9.45 1.43 0.37
C GLU A 116 8.54 1.37 -0.84
N THR A 117 7.40 0.69 -0.69
CA THR A 117 6.45 0.51 -1.78
C THR A 117 5.20 1.31 -1.50
N THR A 118 4.80 2.15 -2.45
CA THR A 118 3.53 2.86 -2.40
C THR A 118 2.57 2.12 -3.32
N VAL A 119 1.47 1.63 -2.75
CA VAL A 119 0.40 0.98 -3.49
C VAL A 119 -0.71 2.00 -3.62
N ARG A 120 -0.89 2.51 -4.81
CA ARG A 120 -1.84 3.58 -5.09
C ARG A 120 -3.12 3.01 -5.69
N PHE A 121 -4.25 3.35 -5.09
CA PHE A 121 -5.57 2.89 -5.51
C PHE A 121 -6.35 4.06 -6.09
N ARG A 122 -6.85 3.89 -7.28
CA ARG A 122 -7.59 4.93 -7.97
C ARG A 122 -8.89 4.34 -8.51
N ARG A 123 -9.97 5.08 -8.39
CA ARG A 123 -11.26 4.66 -8.91
C ARG A 123 -11.20 4.50 -10.43
N ARG A 124 -11.82 3.43 -10.92
CA ARG A 124 -11.89 3.16 -12.35
C ARG A 124 -12.75 4.16 -13.08
#